data_338f38370a8e7ee4fb0be6697c7e944a
#
_entry.id   338f38370a8e7ee4fb0be6697c7e944a
#
_cell.length_a   1.000
_cell.length_b   1.000
_cell.length_c   1.000
_cell.angle_alpha   90.00
_cell.angle_beta   90.00
_cell.angle_gamma   90.00
#
_symmetry.space_group_name_H-M   'P 1'
#
loop_
_entity.id
_entity.type
_entity.pdbx_description
1 polymer ?
#
loop_
_entity_poly.entity_id
_entity_poly.type
_entity_poly.pdbx_seq_one_letter_code
_entity_poly.pdbx_strand_id
1 'polypeptide(L)'
;VAPVRRWVQEYAVGHASADEIDAIGIIAALRTAGRRALAELSGPVDAILLDGNHNYLREPAAPVAAPDPLAAPLFEVAAEAVAPVDPGPAVHVRIKADMTCAAVAGASVLAKTERDAILTGLGPDYPVYGFAVNKGYGTPEHLAALREHGPCAVHRRSWRLPCGEEVAEGMMFS
;
A
#
# COMPACT_ATOMS: atom_id res chain seq x y z
N VAL A 1 -5.33 3.48 -20.56
CA VAL A 1 -5.14 4.61 -19.62
C VAL A 1 -5.89 5.85 -20.08
N ALA A 2 -5.64 6.36 -21.30
CA ALA A 2 -6.29 7.58 -21.79
C ALA A 2 -7.83 7.58 -21.71
N PRO A 3 -8.56 6.49 -22.07
CA PRO A 3 -10.01 6.45 -21.87
C PRO A 3 -10.41 6.57 -20.40
N VAL A 4 -9.71 5.89 -19.49
CA VAL A 4 -10.01 5.97 -18.03
C VAL A 4 -9.84 7.40 -17.52
N ARG A 5 -8.73 8.07 -17.85
CA ARG A 5 -8.47 9.46 -17.45
C ARG A 5 -9.52 10.45 -17.95
N ARG A 6 -10.14 10.20 -19.11
CA ARG A 6 -11.23 11.02 -19.64
C ARG A 6 -12.59 10.71 -19.02
N TRP A 7 -12.74 9.51 -18.47
CA TRP A 7 -14.01 9.06 -17.89
C TRP A 7 -14.16 9.47 -16.43
N VAL A 8 -13.08 9.41 -15.64
CA VAL A 8 -13.11 9.78 -14.22
C VAL A 8 -13.19 11.30 -14.07
N GLN A 9 -13.87 11.76 -13.03
CA GLN A 9 -13.97 13.18 -12.70
C GLN A 9 -12.62 13.72 -12.22
N GLU A 10 -11.96 12.97 -11.35
CA GLU A 10 -10.64 13.25 -10.79
C GLU A 10 -9.93 11.94 -10.43
N TYR A 11 -8.63 11.94 -10.38
CA TYR A 11 -7.83 10.82 -9.88
C TYR A 11 -6.51 11.30 -9.30
N ALA A 12 -6.02 10.56 -8.34
CA ALA A 12 -4.66 10.69 -7.81
C ALA A 12 -4.07 9.31 -7.55
N VAL A 13 -2.74 9.22 -7.54
CA VAL A 13 -2.03 7.96 -7.26
C VAL A 13 -0.98 8.21 -6.19
N GLY A 14 -1.20 7.67 -5.01
CA GLY A 14 -0.24 7.74 -3.91
C GLY A 14 0.69 6.52 -3.91
N HIS A 15 1.95 6.75 -3.56
CA HIS A 15 2.99 5.73 -3.50
C HIS A 15 3.60 5.64 -2.10
N ALA A 16 4.10 4.45 -1.75
CA ALA A 16 5.03 4.23 -0.65
C ALA A 16 6.28 3.54 -1.21
N SER A 17 7.46 3.99 -0.79
CA SER A 17 8.74 3.45 -1.24
C SER A 17 9.02 2.08 -0.63
N ALA A 18 10.02 1.37 -1.17
CA ALA A 18 10.51 0.12 -0.59
C ALA A 18 11.01 0.33 0.84
N ASP A 19 11.75 1.40 1.10
CA ASP A 19 12.28 1.73 2.43
C ASP A 19 11.15 2.03 3.43
N GLU A 20 10.09 2.74 3.01
CA GLU A 20 8.91 2.95 3.85
C GLU A 20 8.21 1.63 4.18
N ILE A 21 8.07 0.73 3.20
CA ILE A 21 7.48 -0.60 3.44
C ILE A 21 8.31 -1.40 4.43
N ASP A 22 9.64 -1.36 4.31
CA ASP A 22 10.56 -2.06 5.20
C ASP A 22 10.53 -1.48 6.63
N ALA A 23 10.35 -0.15 6.76
CA ALA A 23 10.30 0.54 8.04
C ALA A 23 8.98 0.34 8.81
N ILE A 24 7.83 0.43 8.12
CA ILE A 24 6.51 0.49 8.77
C ILE A 24 5.61 -0.72 8.45
N GLY A 25 6.05 -1.61 7.59
CA GLY A 25 5.29 -2.77 7.13
C GLY A 25 4.23 -2.45 6.08
N ILE A 26 3.79 -3.48 5.34
CA ILE A 26 2.94 -3.32 4.15
C ILE A 26 1.58 -2.65 4.44
N ILE A 27 0.95 -2.95 5.57
CA ILE A 27 -0.38 -2.39 5.88
C ILE A 27 -0.30 -0.89 6.15
N ALA A 28 0.70 -0.45 6.93
CA ALA A 28 0.92 0.97 7.18
C ALA A 28 1.37 1.71 5.92
N ALA A 29 2.18 1.08 5.07
CA ALA A 29 2.58 1.62 3.78
C ALA A 29 1.41 1.79 2.81
N LEU A 30 0.47 0.83 2.75
CA LEU A 30 -0.78 0.95 1.98
C LEU A 30 -1.63 2.10 2.50
N ARG A 31 -1.73 2.27 3.83
CA ARG A 31 -2.42 3.41 4.45
C ARG A 31 -1.77 4.73 4.03
N THR A 32 -0.45 4.81 4.10
CA THR A 32 0.31 6.01 3.72
C THR A 32 0.08 6.35 2.25
N ALA A 33 0.18 5.37 1.35
CA ALA A 33 -0.08 5.56 -0.07
C ALA A 33 -1.53 6.01 -0.33
N GLY A 34 -2.51 5.36 0.30
CA GLY A 34 -3.91 5.74 0.17
C GLY A 34 -4.19 7.16 0.67
N ARG A 35 -3.60 7.57 1.80
CA ARG A 35 -3.73 8.94 2.32
C ARG A 35 -3.08 9.98 1.42
N ARG A 36 -1.92 9.67 0.82
CA ARG A 36 -1.27 10.53 -0.17
C ARG A 36 -2.18 10.75 -1.37
N ALA A 37 -2.76 9.68 -1.91
CA ALA A 37 -3.72 9.79 -3.01
C ALA A 37 -4.94 10.65 -2.63
N LEU A 38 -5.53 10.44 -1.46
CA LEU A 38 -6.66 11.24 -0.99
C LEU A 38 -6.31 12.71 -0.80
N ALA A 39 -5.11 13.02 -0.32
CA ALA A 39 -4.66 14.40 -0.11
C ALA A 39 -4.40 15.18 -1.40
N GLU A 40 -4.22 14.50 -2.52
CA GLU A 40 -4.06 15.12 -3.84
C GLU A 40 -5.39 15.41 -4.55
N LEU A 41 -6.51 14.86 -4.05
CA LEU A 41 -7.83 15.17 -4.59
C LEU A 41 -8.28 16.55 -4.15
N SER A 42 -8.86 17.31 -5.07
CA SER A 42 -9.29 18.70 -4.82
C SER A 42 -10.69 18.80 -4.20
N GLY A 43 -11.51 17.79 -4.38
CA GLY A 43 -12.88 17.75 -3.87
C GLY A 43 -13.06 16.91 -2.60
N PRO A 44 -14.18 17.10 -1.88
CA PRO A 44 -14.50 16.28 -0.73
C PRO A 44 -14.76 14.83 -1.17
N VAL A 45 -14.37 13.88 -0.32
CA VAL A 45 -14.63 12.45 -0.50
C VAL A 45 -15.63 12.00 0.53
N ASP A 46 -16.82 11.61 0.10
CA ASP A 46 -17.92 11.17 1.00
C ASP A 46 -17.76 9.69 1.37
N ALA A 47 -17.29 8.87 0.42
CA ALA A 47 -17.10 7.44 0.63
C ALA A 47 -15.93 6.88 -0.17
N ILE A 48 -15.30 5.84 0.37
CA ILE A 48 -14.19 5.12 -0.26
C ILE A 48 -14.60 3.65 -0.40
N LEU A 49 -14.43 3.09 -1.60
CA LEU A 49 -14.55 1.66 -1.84
C LEU A 49 -13.17 1.05 -2.04
N LEU A 50 -12.74 0.21 -1.11
CA LEU A 50 -11.47 -0.53 -1.19
C LEU A 50 -11.69 -1.92 -1.78
N ASP A 51 -10.80 -2.30 -2.70
CA ASP A 51 -10.69 -3.68 -3.13
C ASP A 51 -9.95 -4.51 -2.08
N GLY A 52 -10.47 -5.70 -1.79
CA GLY A 52 -9.89 -6.63 -0.82
C GLY A 52 -10.79 -6.93 0.38
N ASN A 53 -10.21 -7.44 1.44
CA ASN A 53 -10.90 -7.88 2.65
C ASN A 53 -10.49 -7.09 3.91
N HIS A 54 -9.67 -6.06 3.78
CA HIS A 54 -9.11 -5.33 4.90
C HIS A 54 -9.18 -3.82 4.70
N ASN A 55 -9.69 -3.10 5.72
CA ASN A 55 -9.67 -1.65 5.75
C ASN A 55 -8.31 -1.16 6.27
N TYR A 56 -7.35 -1.03 5.37
CA TYR A 56 -6.01 -0.54 5.71
C TYR A 56 -5.93 0.99 5.90
N LEU A 57 -6.97 1.75 5.53
CA LEU A 57 -7.01 3.20 5.74
C LEU A 57 -7.31 3.57 7.20
N ARG A 58 -7.97 2.67 7.95
CA ARG A 58 -8.27 2.88 9.36
C ARG A 58 -6.98 2.78 10.19
N GLU A 59 -6.80 3.73 11.11
CA GLU A 59 -5.76 3.60 12.15
C GLU A 59 -6.05 2.36 13.01
N PRO A 60 -5.01 1.59 13.39
CA PRO A 60 -5.17 0.62 14.47
C PRO A 60 -5.63 1.38 15.71
N ALA A 61 -6.61 0.84 16.42
CA ALA A 61 -7.00 1.39 17.71
C ALA A 61 -5.73 1.47 18.60
N ALA A 62 -5.49 2.64 19.19
CA ALA A 62 -4.44 2.74 20.19
C ALA A 62 -4.68 1.66 21.25
N PRO A 63 -3.64 0.95 21.72
CA PRO A 63 -3.80 0.02 22.83
C PRO A 63 -4.42 0.81 23.98
N VAL A 64 -5.64 0.42 24.35
CA VAL A 64 -6.25 0.96 25.58
C VAL A 64 -5.35 0.47 26.69
N ALA A 65 -4.61 1.39 27.34
CA ALA A 65 -3.86 1.07 28.52
C ALA A 65 -4.86 0.42 29.50
N ALA A 66 -4.54 -0.78 29.97
CA ALA A 66 -5.36 -1.41 31.00
C ALA A 66 -5.52 -0.38 32.13
N PRO A 67 -6.74 -0.13 32.63
CA PRO A 67 -6.92 0.80 33.73
C PRO A 67 -6.05 0.33 34.90
N ASP A 68 -5.19 1.21 35.39
CA ASP A 68 -4.38 0.95 36.57
C ASP A 68 -5.37 0.68 37.71
N PRO A 69 -5.40 -0.53 38.30
CA PRO A 69 -6.35 -0.86 39.34
C PRO A 69 -6.16 -0.03 40.64
N LEU A 70 -5.07 0.74 40.72
CA LEU A 70 -4.77 1.65 41.81
C LEU A 70 -5.11 3.11 41.51
N ALA A 71 -5.43 3.45 40.26
CA ALA A 71 -5.90 4.78 39.87
C ALA A 71 -7.42 4.88 40.01
N ALA A 72 -7.92 4.80 41.25
CA ALA A 72 -9.27 5.23 41.53
C ALA A 72 -9.32 6.77 41.38
N PRO A 73 -10.18 7.33 40.50
CA PRO A 73 -10.28 8.76 40.34
C PRO A 73 -10.83 9.36 41.66
N LEU A 74 -10.02 10.16 42.34
CA LEU A 74 -10.42 10.90 43.57
C LEU A 74 -11.42 12.03 43.25
N PHE A 75 -11.66 12.32 41.96
CA PHE A 75 -12.64 13.31 41.51
C PHE A 75 -13.19 12.85 40.17
N GLU A 76 -14.53 12.90 40.00
CA GLU A 76 -15.17 12.87 38.69
C GLU A 76 -14.74 14.14 37.93
N VAL A 77 -13.70 14.03 37.11
CA VAL A 77 -13.46 15.05 36.10
C VAL A 77 -14.57 14.84 35.06
N ALA A 78 -15.48 15.81 35.02
CA ALA A 78 -16.49 15.85 33.96
C ALA A 78 -15.73 15.66 32.62
N ALA A 79 -16.04 14.57 31.91
CA ALA A 79 -15.47 14.33 30.58
C ALA A 79 -15.90 15.53 29.75
N GLU A 80 -14.97 16.46 29.49
CA GLU A 80 -15.20 17.48 28.48
C GLU A 80 -15.59 16.73 27.21
N ALA A 81 -16.76 17.06 26.68
CA ALA A 81 -17.25 16.49 25.44
C ALA A 81 -16.18 16.76 24.37
N VAL A 82 -15.37 15.73 24.08
CA VAL A 82 -14.45 15.79 22.94
C VAL A 82 -15.33 16.08 21.74
N ALA A 83 -15.10 17.24 21.11
CA ALA A 83 -15.82 17.62 19.91
C ALA A 83 -15.79 16.42 18.94
N PRO A 84 -16.90 16.11 18.26
CA PRO A 84 -16.92 14.98 17.34
C PRO A 84 -15.80 15.18 16.33
N VAL A 85 -14.79 14.35 16.40
CA VAL A 85 -13.73 14.27 15.38
C VAL A 85 -14.47 13.88 14.10
N ASP A 86 -14.34 14.67 13.05
CA ASP A 86 -14.89 14.33 11.73
C ASP A 86 -14.49 12.87 11.43
N PRO A 87 -15.44 11.95 11.29
CA PRO A 87 -15.11 10.53 11.10
C PRO A 87 -14.41 10.27 9.76
N GLY A 88 -14.21 11.33 8.95
CA GLY A 88 -13.70 11.22 7.59
C GLY A 88 -14.67 10.46 6.66
N PRO A 89 -14.26 10.14 5.44
CA PRO A 89 -15.10 9.44 4.48
C PRO A 89 -15.46 8.03 4.95
N ALA A 90 -16.68 7.58 4.66
CA ALA A 90 -17.10 6.21 4.93
C ALA A 90 -16.25 5.21 4.10
N VAL A 91 -15.65 4.22 4.74
CA VAL A 91 -14.80 3.23 4.05
C VAL A 91 -15.52 1.89 3.97
N HIS A 92 -15.76 1.44 2.74
CA HIS A 92 -16.36 0.15 2.42
C HIS A 92 -15.30 -0.78 1.84
N VAL A 93 -15.31 -2.04 2.24
CA VAL A 93 -14.37 -3.06 1.77
C VAL A 93 -15.14 -4.11 0.99
N ARG A 94 -14.66 -4.48 -0.20
CA ARG A 94 -15.27 -5.51 -1.03
C ARG A 94 -14.22 -6.31 -1.76
N ILE A 95 -14.27 -7.64 -1.60
CA ILE A 95 -13.39 -8.56 -2.31
C ILE A 95 -13.73 -8.53 -3.80
N LYS A 96 -12.72 -8.39 -4.66
CA LYS A 96 -12.84 -8.28 -6.12
C LYS A 96 -13.77 -7.12 -6.54
N ALA A 97 -13.66 -5.98 -5.85
CA ALA A 97 -14.44 -4.80 -6.19
C ALA A 97 -14.11 -4.28 -7.60
N ASP A 98 -12.89 -4.45 -8.08
CA ASP A 98 -12.43 -4.14 -9.42
C ASP A 98 -13.21 -4.88 -10.53
N MET A 99 -13.74 -6.07 -10.25
CA MET A 99 -14.57 -6.84 -11.18
C MET A 99 -16.02 -6.37 -11.27
N THR A 100 -16.47 -5.56 -10.30
CA THR A 100 -17.88 -5.19 -10.13
C THR A 100 -18.14 -3.70 -10.06
N CYS A 101 -17.09 -2.89 -9.91
CA CYS A 101 -17.15 -1.43 -9.82
C CYS A 101 -16.16 -0.80 -10.80
N ALA A 102 -16.67 -0.06 -11.79
CA ALA A 102 -15.85 0.57 -12.82
C ALA A 102 -14.85 1.60 -12.25
N ALA A 103 -15.23 2.32 -11.17
CA ALA A 103 -14.32 3.26 -10.51
C ALA A 103 -13.11 2.54 -9.89
N VAL A 104 -13.34 1.40 -9.23
CA VAL A 104 -12.25 0.58 -8.64
C VAL A 104 -11.37 -0.03 -9.72
N ALA A 105 -11.97 -0.56 -10.80
CA ALA A 105 -11.22 -1.04 -11.96
C ALA A 105 -10.37 0.07 -12.59
N GLY A 106 -10.94 1.26 -12.75
CA GLY A 106 -10.22 2.44 -13.25
C GLY A 106 -9.04 2.84 -12.36
N ALA A 107 -9.25 2.92 -11.04
CA ALA A 107 -8.21 3.20 -10.06
C ALA A 107 -7.08 2.17 -10.11
N SER A 108 -7.41 0.88 -10.18
CA SER A 108 -6.44 -0.21 -10.31
C SER A 108 -5.57 -0.07 -11.57
N VAL A 109 -6.18 0.26 -12.72
CA VAL A 109 -5.46 0.48 -13.98
C VAL A 109 -4.53 1.69 -13.89
N LEU A 110 -4.98 2.79 -13.30
CA LEU A 110 -4.18 4.00 -13.14
C LEU A 110 -2.98 3.75 -12.22
N ALA A 111 -3.21 3.20 -11.04
CA ALA A 111 -2.17 2.89 -10.06
C ALA A 111 -1.13 1.91 -10.64
N LYS A 112 -1.59 0.83 -11.28
CA LYS A 112 -0.68 -0.15 -11.92
C LYS A 112 0.16 0.49 -13.02
N THR A 113 -0.45 1.30 -13.88
CA THR A 113 0.27 1.90 -15.01
C THR A 113 1.33 2.88 -14.53
N GLU A 114 1.03 3.66 -13.49
CA GLU A 114 1.98 4.61 -12.93
C GLU A 114 3.14 3.90 -12.22
N ARG A 115 2.85 2.88 -11.41
CA ARG A 115 3.89 2.03 -10.82
C ARG A 115 4.79 1.40 -11.89
N ASP A 116 4.22 0.85 -12.94
CA ASP A 116 4.97 0.22 -14.03
C ASP A 116 5.83 1.25 -14.78
N ALA A 117 5.36 2.50 -14.92
CA ALA A 117 6.13 3.60 -15.51
C ALA A 117 7.33 4.00 -14.62
N ILE A 118 7.13 4.11 -13.30
CA ILE A 118 8.20 4.38 -12.33
C ILE A 118 9.29 3.31 -12.44
N LEU A 119 8.93 2.04 -12.39
CA LEU A 119 9.90 0.93 -12.48
C LEU A 119 10.61 0.89 -13.84
N THR A 120 9.90 1.20 -14.92
CA THR A 120 10.53 1.34 -16.24
C THR A 120 11.56 2.46 -16.25
N GLY A 121 11.25 3.61 -15.65
CA GLY A 121 12.15 4.75 -15.53
C GLY A 121 13.41 4.47 -14.71
N LEU A 122 13.35 3.52 -13.77
CA LEU A 122 14.51 3.07 -12.98
C LEU A 122 15.43 2.09 -13.74
N GLY A 123 15.00 1.61 -14.92
CA GLY A 123 15.78 0.65 -15.72
C GLY A 123 17.22 1.10 -16.01
N PRO A 124 17.48 2.36 -16.43
CA PRO A 124 18.83 2.85 -16.67
C PRO A 124 19.73 2.86 -15.41
N ASP A 125 19.17 3.15 -14.24
CA ASP A 125 19.91 3.22 -12.97
C ASP A 125 20.22 1.82 -12.41
N TYR A 126 19.39 0.84 -12.76
CA TYR A 126 19.49 -0.54 -12.28
C TYR A 126 19.44 -1.55 -13.44
N PRO A 127 20.36 -1.52 -14.40
CA PRO A 127 20.25 -2.27 -15.66
C PRO A 127 20.21 -3.79 -15.49
N VAL A 128 20.88 -4.33 -14.46
CA VAL A 128 20.95 -5.78 -14.23
C VAL A 128 19.62 -6.42 -13.85
N TYR A 129 18.68 -5.67 -13.27
CA TYR A 129 17.39 -6.20 -12.80
C TYR A 129 16.30 -6.24 -13.85
N GLY A 130 16.50 -5.62 -15.02
CA GLY A 130 15.57 -5.67 -16.15
C GLY A 130 14.22 -4.98 -15.89
N PHE A 131 14.15 -3.95 -15.04
CA PHE A 131 12.91 -3.26 -14.67
C PHE A 131 12.13 -2.69 -15.85
N ALA A 132 12.81 -2.31 -16.92
CA ALA A 132 12.16 -1.85 -18.14
C ALA A 132 11.26 -2.92 -18.80
N VAL A 133 11.53 -4.20 -18.56
CA VAL A 133 10.78 -5.34 -19.10
C VAL A 133 9.85 -5.94 -18.05
N ASN A 134 10.40 -6.35 -16.91
CA ASN A 134 9.70 -7.12 -15.88
C ASN A 134 8.86 -6.28 -14.91
N LYS A 135 9.04 -4.94 -14.86
CA LYS A 135 8.34 -4.03 -13.94
C LYS A 135 8.41 -4.47 -12.47
N GLY A 136 9.53 -5.09 -12.07
CA GLY A 136 9.71 -5.62 -10.72
C GLY A 136 8.92 -6.91 -10.41
N TYR A 137 8.32 -7.54 -11.42
CA TYR A 137 7.71 -8.86 -11.24
C TYR A 137 8.79 -9.95 -11.19
N GLY A 138 8.51 -11.04 -10.43
CA GLY A 138 9.42 -12.17 -10.24
C GLY A 138 9.57 -13.06 -11.49
N THR A 139 10.00 -12.48 -12.61
CA THR A 139 10.35 -13.28 -13.80
C THR A 139 11.64 -14.07 -13.55
N PRO A 140 11.88 -15.16 -14.29
CA PRO A 140 13.11 -15.94 -14.12
C PRO A 140 14.38 -15.09 -14.19
N GLU A 141 14.44 -14.12 -15.10
CA GLU A 141 15.57 -13.22 -15.30
C GLU A 141 15.77 -12.29 -14.09
N HIS A 142 14.66 -11.73 -13.58
CA HIS A 142 14.70 -10.87 -12.39
C HIS A 142 15.17 -11.65 -11.15
N LEU A 143 14.67 -12.87 -10.96
CA LEU A 143 15.06 -13.73 -9.86
C LEU A 143 16.55 -14.18 -9.99
N ALA A 144 17.03 -14.41 -11.21
CA ALA A 144 18.45 -14.70 -11.46
C ALA A 144 19.32 -13.49 -11.09
N ALA A 145 18.93 -12.28 -11.52
CA ALA A 145 19.63 -11.04 -11.15
C ALA A 145 19.69 -10.82 -9.64
N LEU A 146 18.60 -11.10 -8.92
CA LEU A 146 18.56 -11.01 -7.46
C LEU A 146 19.50 -12.02 -6.78
N ARG A 147 19.65 -13.24 -7.31
CA ARG A 147 20.60 -14.23 -6.78
C ARG A 147 22.05 -13.81 -7.02
N GLU A 148 22.35 -13.25 -8.17
CA GLU A 148 23.71 -12.87 -8.57
C GLU A 148 24.17 -11.56 -7.94
N HIS A 149 23.30 -10.53 -7.91
CA HIS A 149 23.68 -9.17 -7.52
C HIS A 149 23.10 -8.74 -6.16
N GLY A 150 22.22 -9.55 -5.56
CA GLY A 150 21.49 -9.17 -4.36
C GLY A 150 20.40 -8.11 -4.63
N PRO A 151 19.70 -7.63 -3.61
CA PRO A 151 18.69 -6.59 -3.75
C PRO A 151 19.31 -5.20 -3.81
N CYS A 152 18.86 -4.34 -4.72
CA CYS A 152 19.20 -2.93 -4.74
C CYS A 152 18.27 -2.08 -3.84
N ALA A 153 18.47 -0.76 -3.81
CA ALA A 153 17.73 0.17 -2.94
C ALA A 153 16.21 0.20 -3.19
N VAL A 154 15.76 -0.18 -4.37
CA VAL A 154 14.32 -0.16 -4.70
C VAL A 154 13.61 -1.51 -4.45
N HIS A 155 14.32 -2.49 -3.89
CA HIS A 155 13.73 -3.76 -3.47
C HIS A 155 13.35 -3.71 -1.98
N ARG A 156 12.20 -4.30 -1.66
CA ARG A 156 11.75 -4.49 -0.28
C ARG A 156 12.58 -5.58 0.39
N ARG A 157 13.42 -5.21 1.35
CA ARG A 157 14.35 -6.13 2.04
C ARG A 157 13.68 -6.91 3.16
N SER A 158 12.57 -6.42 3.69
CA SER A 158 11.75 -7.12 4.70
C SER A 158 11.02 -8.34 4.14
N TRP A 159 11.01 -8.52 2.82
CA TRP A 159 10.42 -9.67 2.17
C TRP A 159 11.48 -10.75 1.92
N ARG A 160 11.04 -12.03 1.94
CA ARG A 160 11.94 -13.13 1.59
C ARG A 160 12.30 -13.04 0.10
N LEU A 161 13.49 -12.51 -0.19
CA LEU A 161 14.02 -12.43 -1.54
C LEU A 161 14.94 -13.64 -1.80
N PRO A 162 15.04 -14.15 -3.03
CA PRO A 162 15.91 -15.24 -3.37
C PRO A 162 17.36 -14.73 -3.53
N CYS A 163 18.01 -14.37 -2.40
CA CYS A 163 19.38 -13.88 -2.35
C CYS A 163 20.28 -14.98 -1.74
N GLY A 164 21.36 -15.40 -2.45
CA GLY A 164 22.34 -16.37 -1.96
C GLY A 164 21.98 -17.84 -2.19
N GLU A 165 22.86 -18.76 -1.83
CA GLU A 165 22.81 -20.19 -2.12
C GLU A 165 21.74 -21.00 -1.32
N GLU A 166 20.88 -20.39 -0.51
CA GLU A 166 19.97 -21.10 0.41
C GLU A 166 18.57 -21.42 -0.12
N VAL A 167 18.36 -21.53 -1.43
CA VAL A 167 17.06 -21.98 -1.96
C VAL A 167 17.21 -23.19 -2.90
N ALA A 168 17.92 -24.20 -2.43
CA ALA A 168 17.94 -25.52 -3.05
C ALA A 168 17.36 -26.55 -2.06
N GLU A 169 16.08 -26.40 -1.66
CA GLU A 169 15.21 -27.50 -1.20
C GLU A 169 13.90 -26.92 -0.66
N GLY A 170 12.81 -27.14 -1.38
CA GLY A 170 11.48 -27.06 -0.80
C GLY A 170 10.48 -26.06 -1.37
N MET A 171 10.35 -25.94 -2.69
CA MET A 171 9.11 -25.40 -3.28
C MET A 171 8.56 -26.38 -4.32
N MET A 172 8.10 -27.54 -3.84
CA MET A 172 7.06 -28.28 -4.54
C MET A 172 5.72 -27.68 -4.10
N PHE A 173 5.00 -27.15 -5.05
CA PHE A 173 3.65 -26.65 -4.88
C PHE A 173 2.71 -27.79 -4.47
N SER A 174 1.96 -27.61 -3.39
CA SER A 174 0.71 -28.28 -3.10
C SER A 174 -0.40 -27.26 -3.11
#